data_6c283b2c862fcb0ccdbdc192e252f463
#
_entry.id   6c283b2c862fcb0ccdbdc192e252f463
#
_cell.length_a   1.000
_cell.length_b   1.000
_cell.length_c   1.000
_cell.angle_alpha   90.00
_cell.angle_beta   90.00
_cell.angle_gamma   90.00
#
_symmetry.space_group_name_H-M   'P 1'
#
loop_
_entity.id
_entity.type
_entity.pdbx_description
1 polymer ?
#
loop_
_entity_poly.entity_id
_entity_poly.type
_entity_poly.pdbx_seq_one_letter_code
_entity_poly.pdbx_strand_id
1 'polypeptide(L)'
;MYERCRANAPNFGVSVERFQVSLRKTAEKALAPASGTPITTAEVAEFLEQVQADDLFLAIACADGNERAWWEFDQAQRSYMQRVARHLAKTEMDADEVVDWVYGELYGTRIVDGERVSKFAAYGGRGSLRGWLRTVIWHAIVDMHRASHDEVSLDEMRRTMPRSWVMNNRLMPSRSRISASKARICACTVTSSAVV
;
A
#
# COMPACT_ATOMS: atom_id res chain seq x y z
N MET A 1 3.62 -10.66 -19.53
CA MET A 1 3.61 -9.75 -18.35
C MET A 1 4.67 -10.13 -17.32
N TYR A 2 4.58 -11.28 -16.67
CA TYR A 2 5.52 -11.74 -15.64
C TYR A 2 6.99 -11.74 -16.10
N GLU A 3 7.31 -12.34 -17.25
CA GLU A 3 8.70 -12.39 -17.75
C GLU A 3 9.31 -11.00 -17.98
N ARG A 4 8.51 -10.03 -18.40
CA ARG A 4 8.96 -8.64 -18.52
C ARG A 4 9.30 -8.05 -17.15
N CYS A 5 8.43 -8.20 -16.15
CA CYS A 5 8.68 -7.69 -14.80
C CYS A 5 9.91 -8.37 -14.17
N ARG A 6 10.04 -9.70 -14.35
CA ARG A 6 11.20 -10.46 -13.88
C ARG A 6 12.50 -10.03 -14.55
N ALA A 7 12.47 -9.74 -15.85
CA ALA A 7 13.64 -9.24 -16.56
C ALA A 7 14.07 -7.84 -16.08
N ASN A 8 13.08 -6.97 -15.77
CA ASN A 8 13.34 -5.62 -15.25
C ASN A 8 13.83 -5.63 -13.78
N ALA A 9 13.40 -6.60 -12.98
CA ALA A 9 13.72 -6.71 -11.56
C ALA A 9 14.06 -8.15 -11.16
N PRO A 10 15.20 -8.71 -11.62
CA PRO A 10 15.55 -10.12 -11.41
C PRO A 10 15.80 -10.48 -9.94
N ASN A 11 16.16 -9.49 -9.11
CA ASN A 11 16.54 -9.68 -7.71
C ASN A 11 15.34 -9.62 -6.73
N PHE A 12 14.12 -9.45 -7.22
CA PHE A 12 12.94 -9.34 -6.35
C PHE A 12 12.42 -10.71 -5.86
N GLY A 13 12.83 -11.81 -6.48
CA GLY A 13 12.51 -13.16 -6.02
C GLY A 13 11.03 -13.56 -6.09
N VAL A 14 10.20 -12.78 -6.81
CA VAL A 14 8.78 -13.11 -6.96
C VAL A 14 8.62 -14.31 -7.89
N SER A 15 7.95 -15.37 -7.40
CA SER A 15 7.63 -16.52 -8.23
C SER A 15 6.45 -16.27 -9.17
N VAL A 16 6.35 -17.05 -10.25
CA VAL A 16 5.24 -16.95 -11.20
C VAL A 16 3.90 -17.25 -10.53
N GLU A 17 3.88 -18.24 -9.65
CA GLU A 17 2.69 -18.66 -8.88
C GLU A 17 2.21 -17.51 -7.98
N ARG A 18 3.13 -16.88 -7.27
CA ARG A 18 2.83 -15.75 -6.37
C ARG A 18 2.25 -14.58 -7.14
N PHE A 19 2.82 -14.26 -8.30
CA PHE A 19 2.33 -13.21 -9.18
C PHE A 19 0.94 -13.55 -9.74
N GLN A 20 0.72 -14.78 -10.20
CA GLN A 20 -0.58 -15.25 -10.69
C GLN A 20 -1.67 -15.22 -9.62
N VAL A 21 -1.37 -15.64 -8.40
CA VAL A 21 -2.32 -15.59 -7.27
C VAL A 21 -2.74 -14.14 -6.99
N SER A 22 -1.77 -13.20 -7.00
CA SER A 22 -2.06 -11.77 -6.78
C SER A 22 -2.91 -11.17 -7.90
N LEU A 23 -2.60 -11.49 -9.16
CA LEU A 23 -3.40 -11.07 -10.32
C LEU A 23 -4.82 -11.64 -10.27
N ARG A 24 -4.96 -12.94 -9.99
CA ARG A 24 -6.27 -13.60 -9.88
C ARG A 24 -7.12 -12.94 -8.81
N LYS A 25 -6.58 -12.76 -7.61
CA LYS A 25 -7.27 -12.09 -6.49
C LYS A 25 -7.74 -10.70 -6.87
N THR A 26 -6.95 -9.97 -7.62
CA THR A 26 -7.29 -8.62 -8.08
C THR A 26 -8.37 -8.65 -9.16
N ALA A 27 -8.25 -9.57 -10.13
CA ALA A 27 -9.24 -9.74 -11.19
C ALA A 27 -10.61 -10.15 -10.62
N GLU A 28 -10.65 -11.14 -9.74
CA GLU A 28 -11.87 -11.56 -9.04
C GLU A 28 -12.56 -10.40 -8.33
N LYS A 29 -11.78 -9.57 -7.64
CA LYS A 29 -12.28 -8.39 -6.94
C LYS A 29 -12.74 -7.27 -7.87
N ALA A 30 -12.06 -7.10 -9.01
CA ALA A 30 -12.33 -6.04 -9.98
C ALA A 30 -13.51 -6.36 -10.89
N LEU A 31 -13.61 -7.62 -11.28
CA LEU A 31 -14.59 -8.15 -12.22
C LEU A 31 -15.76 -8.85 -11.52
N ALA A 32 -15.81 -8.79 -10.17
CA ALA A 32 -16.92 -9.37 -9.41
C ALA A 32 -18.27 -8.87 -9.97
N PRO A 33 -19.10 -9.75 -10.52
CA PRO A 33 -20.31 -9.33 -11.21
C PRO A 33 -21.32 -8.71 -10.24
N ALA A 34 -21.77 -7.52 -10.56
CA ALA A 34 -22.85 -6.85 -9.84
C ALA A 34 -24.18 -7.63 -9.95
N SER A 35 -24.30 -8.57 -10.90
CA SER A 35 -25.56 -9.20 -11.30
C SER A 35 -25.45 -10.72 -11.56
N GLY A 36 -24.38 -11.40 -11.12
CA GLY A 36 -24.26 -12.86 -11.31
C GLY A 36 -23.98 -13.30 -12.76
N THR A 37 -23.68 -12.39 -13.68
CA THR A 37 -23.26 -12.71 -15.05
C THR A 37 -21.85 -13.29 -15.06
N PRO A 38 -21.56 -14.35 -15.84
CA PRO A 38 -20.22 -14.92 -15.94
C PRO A 38 -19.25 -13.90 -16.55
N ILE A 39 -18.06 -13.80 -15.96
CA ILE A 39 -16.96 -12.95 -16.46
C ILE A 39 -16.51 -13.49 -17.82
N THR A 40 -16.45 -12.63 -18.83
CA THR A 40 -16.01 -12.99 -20.17
C THR A 40 -14.49 -12.92 -20.33
N THR A 41 -13.93 -13.69 -21.27
CA THR A 41 -12.50 -13.63 -21.59
C THR A 41 -12.06 -12.23 -22.04
N ALA A 42 -12.95 -11.50 -22.73
CA ALA A 42 -12.67 -10.15 -23.18
C ALA A 42 -12.51 -9.17 -21.99
N GLU A 43 -13.36 -9.24 -20.99
CA GLU A 43 -13.27 -8.41 -19.77
C GLU A 43 -11.98 -8.71 -18.98
N VAL A 44 -11.57 -9.97 -18.94
CA VAL A 44 -10.29 -10.35 -18.32
C VAL A 44 -9.11 -9.78 -19.09
N ALA A 45 -9.14 -9.85 -20.43
CA ALA A 45 -8.08 -9.32 -21.27
C ALA A 45 -7.95 -7.79 -21.12
N GLU A 46 -9.05 -7.05 -21.16
CA GLU A 46 -9.10 -5.60 -20.94
C GLU A 46 -8.57 -5.23 -19.55
N PHE A 47 -8.98 -5.98 -18.52
CA PHE A 47 -8.46 -5.78 -17.17
C PHE A 47 -6.94 -5.94 -17.12
N LEU A 48 -6.39 -7.01 -17.73
CA LEU A 48 -4.95 -7.27 -17.72
C LEU A 48 -4.14 -6.20 -18.45
N GLU A 49 -4.69 -5.55 -19.48
CA GLU A 49 -4.05 -4.43 -20.17
C GLU A 49 -3.93 -3.18 -19.28
N GLN A 50 -4.88 -2.98 -18.37
CA GLN A 50 -4.91 -1.83 -17.45
C GLN A 50 -4.04 -2.01 -16.20
N VAL A 51 -3.59 -3.24 -15.90
CA VAL A 51 -2.78 -3.53 -14.71
C VAL A 51 -1.38 -2.91 -14.82
N GLN A 52 -1.00 -2.16 -13.79
CA GLN A 52 0.36 -1.66 -13.60
C GLN A 52 1.25 -2.79 -13.07
N ALA A 53 1.73 -3.64 -14.00
CA ALA A 53 2.36 -4.91 -13.65
C ALA A 53 3.70 -4.74 -12.92
N ASP A 54 4.50 -3.75 -13.30
CA ASP A 54 5.79 -3.48 -12.66
C ASP A 54 5.59 -2.96 -11.23
N ASP A 55 4.61 -2.07 -11.00
CA ASP A 55 4.21 -1.60 -9.67
C ASP A 55 3.69 -2.76 -8.80
N LEU A 56 2.87 -3.65 -9.39
CA LEU A 56 2.36 -4.83 -8.69
C LEU A 56 3.48 -5.81 -8.33
N PHE A 57 4.44 -6.01 -9.22
CA PHE A 57 5.60 -6.89 -8.99
C PHE A 57 6.47 -6.38 -7.84
N LEU A 58 6.75 -5.07 -7.80
CA LEU A 58 7.43 -4.42 -6.70
C LEU A 58 6.65 -4.56 -5.39
N ALA A 59 5.34 -4.32 -5.40
CA ALA A 59 4.51 -4.42 -4.21
C ALA A 59 4.46 -5.84 -3.65
N ILE A 60 4.41 -6.86 -4.50
CA ILE A 60 4.49 -8.28 -4.08
C ILE A 60 5.84 -8.56 -3.41
N ALA A 61 6.96 -8.16 -4.04
CA ALA A 61 8.29 -8.36 -3.48
C ALA A 61 8.44 -7.67 -2.11
N CYS A 62 7.95 -6.45 -1.97
CA CYS A 62 7.93 -5.74 -0.68
C CYS A 62 7.05 -6.46 0.36
N ALA A 63 5.88 -6.97 -0.04
CA ALA A 63 5.00 -7.74 0.84
C ALA A 63 5.67 -9.02 1.36
N ASP A 64 6.41 -9.70 0.49
CA ASP A 64 7.16 -10.92 0.81
C ASP A 64 8.45 -10.62 1.60
N GLY A 65 8.80 -9.34 1.83
CA GLY A 65 9.92 -8.91 2.67
C GLY A 65 11.26 -8.86 1.95
N ASN A 66 11.28 -8.80 0.62
CA ASN A 66 12.53 -8.69 -0.13
C ASN A 66 13.22 -7.35 0.13
N GLU A 67 14.43 -7.40 0.70
CA GLU A 67 15.19 -6.20 1.09
C GLU A 67 15.56 -5.31 -0.11
N ARG A 68 15.88 -5.92 -1.26
CA ARG A 68 16.22 -5.17 -2.47
C ARG A 68 15.02 -4.41 -3.00
N ALA A 69 13.84 -5.03 -3.01
CA ALA A 69 12.58 -4.38 -3.40
C ALA A 69 12.24 -3.22 -2.46
N TRP A 70 12.44 -3.40 -1.15
CA TRP A 70 12.25 -2.36 -0.16
C TRP A 70 13.20 -1.19 -0.35
N TRP A 71 14.46 -1.47 -0.64
CA TRP A 71 15.44 -0.41 -0.94
C TRP A 71 15.04 0.39 -2.18
N GLU A 72 14.66 -0.28 -3.27
CA GLU A 72 14.22 0.38 -4.50
C GLU A 72 12.91 1.16 -4.31
N PHE A 73 11.97 0.61 -3.54
CA PHE A 73 10.75 1.30 -3.15
C PHE A 73 11.08 2.59 -2.37
N ASP A 74 11.93 2.50 -1.37
CA ASP A 74 12.34 3.65 -0.55
C ASP A 74 12.96 4.74 -1.41
N GLN A 75 13.95 4.40 -2.21
CA GLN A 75 14.63 5.35 -3.10
C GLN A 75 13.68 6.04 -4.08
N ALA A 76 12.71 5.32 -4.62
CA ALA A 76 11.77 5.83 -5.61
C ALA A 76 10.61 6.63 -5.00
N GLN A 77 10.17 6.30 -3.79
CA GLN A 77 8.89 6.78 -3.26
C GLN A 77 9.00 7.66 -2.01
N ARG A 78 10.10 7.60 -1.21
CA ARG A 78 10.23 8.38 0.04
C ARG A 78 9.97 9.88 -0.17
N SER A 79 10.66 10.50 -1.11
CA SER A 79 10.51 11.94 -1.39
C SER A 79 9.10 12.31 -1.89
N TYR A 80 8.46 11.40 -2.63
CA TYR A 80 7.07 11.56 -3.04
C TYR A 80 6.12 11.49 -1.83
N MET A 81 6.29 10.50 -0.98
CA MET A 81 5.48 10.31 0.22
C MET A 81 5.58 11.50 1.17
N GLN A 82 6.79 12.01 1.44
CA GLN A 82 7.02 13.21 2.26
C GLN A 82 6.34 14.44 1.67
N ARG A 83 6.40 14.63 0.35
CA ARG A 83 5.74 15.75 -0.33
C ARG A 83 4.23 15.65 -0.22
N VAL A 84 3.67 14.45 -0.38
CA VAL A 84 2.23 14.20 -0.23
C VAL A 84 1.80 14.40 1.22
N ALA A 85 2.55 13.89 2.20
CA ALA A 85 2.26 14.07 3.62
C ALA A 85 2.23 15.56 4.00
N ARG A 86 3.25 16.34 3.60
CA ARG A 86 3.28 17.79 3.84
C ARG A 86 2.10 18.54 3.19
N HIS A 87 1.66 18.09 2.03
CA HIS A 87 0.52 18.71 1.35
C HIS A 87 -0.82 18.39 2.02
N LEU A 88 -0.97 17.18 2.55
CA LEU A 88 -2.22 16.68 3.12
C LEU A 88 -2.35 16.98 4.63
N ALA A 89 -1.26 16.93 5.36
CA ALA A 89 -1.21 17.24 6.78
C ALA A 89 -1.18 18.76 7.00
N LYS A 90 -2.25 19.49 6.70
CA LYS A 90 -2.36 20.95 6.78
C LYS A 90 -2.15 21.57 8.16
N THR A 91 -1.79 20.81 9.18
CA THR A 91 -1.70 21.19 10.57
C THR A 91 -0.37 20.73 11.20
N GLU A 92 -0.22 20.88 12.49
CA GLU A 92 0.97 20.67 13.33
C GLU A 92 1.60 19.24 13.28
N MET A 93 1.03 18.34 12.47
CA MET A 93 1.51 16.98 12.33
C MET A 93 2.78 16.97 11.48
N ASP A 94 3.83 16.35 12.00
CA ASP A 94 5.08 16.18 11.26
C ASP A 94 4.89 15.23 10.07
N ALA A 95 5.26 15.70 8.89
CA ALA A 95 5.17 14.90 7.68
C ALA A 95 6.07 13.65 7.72
N ASP A 96 7.19 13.71 8.43
CA ASP A 96 8.09 12.58 8.58
C ASP A 96 7.48 11.53 9.52
N GLU A 97 6.79 11.94 10.59
CA GLU A 97 6.04 11.03 11.46
C GLU A 97 4.94 10.29 10.70
N VAL A 98 4.19 11.00 9.84
CA VAL A 98 3.18 10.38 8.97
C VAL A 98 3.81 9.34 8.04
N VAL A 99 4.95 9.67 7.44
CA VAL A 99 5.66 8.77 6.53
C VAL A 99 6.16 7.54 7.28
N ASP A 100 6.76 7.70 8.45
CA ASP A 100 7.24 6.58 9.28
C ASP A 100 6.08 5.67 9.73
N TRP A 101 4.94 6.23 10.08
CA TRP A 101 3.73 5.47 10.35
C TRP A 101 3.29 4.64 9.13
N VAL A 102 3.28 5.27 7.95
CA VAL A 102 2.94 4.58 6.69
C VAL A 102 3.91 3.46 6.39
N TYR A 103 5.23 3.64 6.59
CA TYR A 103 6.21 2.56 6.45
C TYR A 103 5.91 1.38 7.36
N GLY A 104 5.55 1.63 8.63
CA GLY A 104 5.12 0.58 9.55
C GLY A 104 3.90 -0.20 9.05
N GLU A 105 2.89 0.48 8.51
CA GLU A 105 1.70 -0.13 7.91
C GLU A 105 2.02 -0.92 6.64
N LEU A 106 2.89 -0.38 5.77
CA LEU A 106 3.31 -1.04 4.53
C LEU A 106 4.12 -2.30 4.82
N TYR A 107 5.05 -2.22 5.76
CA TYR A 107 5.84 -3.38 6.17
C TYR A 107 4.95 -4.45 6.82
N GLY A 108 3.95 -4.02 7.58
CA GLY A 108 3.02 -4.90 8.27
C GLY A 108 3.50 -5.25 9.67
N THR A 109 2.99 -4.50 10.65
CA THR A 109 3.24 -4.77 12.08
C THR A 109 2.26 -5.80 12.66
N ARG A 110 1.27 -6.23 11.87
CA ARG A 110 0.27 -7.21 12.29
C ARG A 110 0.70 -8.61 11.92
N ILE A 111 0.53 -9.51 12.88
CA ILE A 111 0.65 -10.96 12.66
C ILE A 111 -0.78 -11.53 12.73
N VAL A 112 -1.20 -12.22 11.68
CA VAL A 112 -2.47 -12.95 11.60
C VAL A 112 -2.12 -14.39 11.27
N ASP A 113 -2.59 -15.33 12.09
CA ASP A 113 -2.32 -16.77 11.94
C ASP A 113 -0.80 -17.12 11.86
N GLY A 114 0.04 -16.32 12.54
CA GLY A 114 1.49 -16.51 12.55
C GLY A 114 2.22 -15.87 11.36
N GLU A 115 1.49 -15.28 10.41
CA GLU A 115 2.06 -14.62 9.24
C GLU A 115 1.98 -13.10 9.34
N ARG A 116 3.02 -12.42 8.87
CA ARG A 116 3.08 -10.96 8.77
C ARG A 116 2.18 -10.47 7.64
N VAL A 117 1.24 -9.60 7.96
CA VAL A 117 0.33 -9.01 6.99
C VAL A 117 0.80 -7.62 6.57
N SER A 118 1.44 -7.56 5.41
CA SER A 118 1.84 -6.30 4.77
C SER A 118 0.65 -5.61 4.11
N LYS A 119 0.59 -4.28 4.21
CA LYS A 119 -0.44 -3.48 3.52
C LYS A 119 -0.31 -3.54 1.98
N PHE A 120 0.89 -3.82 1.46
CA PHE A 120 1.10 -4.06 0.03
C PHE A 120 0.24 -5.22 -0.50
N ALA A 121 -0.12 -6.20 0.32
CA ALA A 121 -1.03 -7.27 -0.08
C ALA A 121 -2.44 -6.78 -0.51
N ALA A 122 -2.78 -5.54 -0.19
CA ALA A 122 -4.02 -4.89 -0.62
C ALA A 122 -3.88 -4.14 -1.95
N TYR A 123 -2.65 -3.89 -2.43
CA TYR A 123 -2.43 -3.26 -3.72
C TYR A 123 -2.64 -4.28 -4.84
N GLY A 124 -3.52 -3.96 -5.77
CA GLY A 124 -3.89 -4.87 -6.86
C GLY A 124 -3.39 -4.44 -8.25
N GLY A 125 -2.50 -3.46 -8.35
CA GLY A 125 -2.03 -2.98 -9.65
C GLY A 125 -3.04 -2.15 -10.45
N ARG A 126 -4.20 -1.81 -9.88
CA ARG A 126 -5.20 -0.94 -10.51
C ARG A 126 -4.83 0.52 -10.32
N GLY A 127 -4.28 1.14 -11.35
CA GLY A 127 -3.70 2.47 -11.27
C GLY A 127 -2.30 2.47 -10.65
N SER A 128 -1.63 3.62 -10.68
CA SER A 128 -0.24 3.74 -10.25
C SER A 128 -0.07 3.48 -8.74
N LEU A 129 1.07 2.92 -8.36
CA LEU A 129 1.47 2.75 -6.97
C LEU A 129 1.47 4.08 -6.21
N ARG A 130 1.89 5.17 -6.86
CA ARG A 130 1.85 6.52 -6.27
C ARG A 130 0.44 6.98 -5.93
N GLY A 131 -0.54 6.74 -6.81
CA GLY A 131 -1.94 7.04 -6.55
C GLY A 131 -2.48 6.28 -5.34
N TRP A 132 -2.13 5.00 -5.23
CA TRP A 132 -2.50 4.17 -4.10
C TRP A 132 -1.81 4.61 -2.80
N LEU A 133 -0.50 4.90 -2.83
CA LEU A 133 0.25 5.42 -1.67
C LEU A 133 -0.35 6.73 -1.14
N ARG A 134 -0.78 7.61 -2.02
CA ARG A 134 -1.47 8.84 -1.61
C ARG A 134 -2.73 8.56 -0.79
N THR A 135 -3.51 7.54 -1.17
CA THR A 135 -4.68 7.09 -0.40
C THR A 135 -4.27 6.48 0.95
N VAL A 136 -3.17 5.72 0.98
CA VAL A 136 -2.63 5.16 2.22
C VAL A 136 -2.20 6.26 3.19
N ILE A 137 -1.47 7.27 2.70
CA ILE A 137 -1.02 8.43 3.50
C ILE A 137 -2.24 9.20 4.04
N TRP A 138 -3.26 9.43 3.21
CA TRP A 138 -4.49 10.08 3.67
C TRP A 138 -5.15 9.32 4.83
N HIS A 139 -5.30 8.00 4.71
CA HIS A 139 -5.87 7.20 5.79
C HIS A 139 -5.01 7.24 7.06
N ALA A 140 -3.68 7.21 6.91
CA ALA A 140 -2.77 7.34 8.04
C ALA A 140 -2.98 8.67 8.77
N ILE A 141 -3.05 9.80 8.06
CA ILE A 141 -3.32 11.12 8.63
C ILE A 141 -4.66 11.14 9.37
N VAL A 142 -5.73 10.58 8.76
CA VAL A 142 -7.05 10.49 9.41
C VAL A 142 -7.00 9.65 10.68
N ASP A 143 -6.30 8.51 10.64
CA ASP A 143 -6.17 7.61 11.79
C ASP A 143 -5.35 8.26 12.92
N MET A 144 -4.28 8.98 12.59
CA MET A 144 -3.46 9.74 13.55
C MET A 144 -4.26 10.90 14.18
N HIS A 145 -5.01 11.64 13.37
CA HIS A 145 -5.90 12.69 13.90
C HIS A 145 -6.97 12.14 14.84
N ARG A 146 -7.56 10.99 14.51
CA ARG A 146 -8.52 10.34 15.41
C ARG A 146 -7.90 9.86 16.71
N ALA A 147 -6.63 9.49 16.68
CA ALA A 147 -5.91 9.07 17.88
C ALA A 147 -5.51 10.26 18.76
N SER A 148 -5.30 11.44 18.18
CA SER A 148 -4.89 12.65 18.90
C SER A 148 -6.06 13.53 19.38
N HIS A 149 -7.22 13.46 18.69
CA HIS A 149 -8.39 14.26 19.04
C HIS A 149 -9.66 13.43 18.99
N ASP A 150 -10.36 13.32 20.13
CA ASP A 150 -11.68 12.66 20.21
C ASP A 150 -12.79 13.41 19.43
N GLU A 151 -12.52 14.57 18.85
CA GLU A 151 -13.52 15.47 18.24
C GLU A 151 -13.10 16.19 16.95
N VAL A 152 -12.52 15.53 15.96
CA VAL A 152 -12.39 16.18 14.64
C VAL A 152 -13.52 15.74 13.72
N SER A 153 -14.40 16.70 13.36
CA SER A 153 -15.52 16.47 12.47
C SER A 153 -15.07 15.89 11.12
N LEU A 154 -15.41 14.65 10.86
CA LEU A 154 -15.15 13.92 9.61
C LEU A 154 -15.74 14.63 8.37
N ASP A 155 -16.73 15.51 8.55
CA ASP A 155 -17.36 16.26 7.46
C ASP A 155 -16.46 17.36 6.89
N GLU A 156 -15.61 17.96 7.69
CA GLU A 156 -14.67 18.98 7.23
C GLU A 156 -13.53 18.37 6.41
N MET A 157 -13.08 17.19 6.77
CA MET A 157 -12.08 16.42 6.02
C MET A 157 -12.62 15.90 4.67
N ARG A 158 -13.90 15.52 4.61
CA ARG A 158 -14.56 15.11 3.36
C ARG A 158 -14.68 16.24 2.33
N ARG A 159 -14.86 17.48 2.77
CA ARG A 159 -14.97 18.66 1.89
C ARG A 159 -13.66 19.00 1.19
N THR A 160 -12.52 18.60 1.75
CA THR A 160 -11.18 18.86 1.19
C THR A 160 -10.70 17.75 0.25
N MET A 161 -11.42 16.63 0.14
CA MET A 161 -11.07 15.55 -0.78
C MET A 161 -11.45 15.88 -2.24
N PRO A 162 -10.54 15.72 -3.21
CA PRO A 162 -10.89 15.79 -4.62
C PRO A 162 -11.92 14.70 -4.97
N ARG A 163 -12.94 15.05 -5.74
CA ARG A 163 -14.04 14.14 -6.14
C ARG A 163 -13.59 12.86 -6.83
N SER A 164 -12.43 12.87 -7.47
CA SER A 164 -11.82 11.69 -8.10
C SER A 164 -11.43 10.57 -7.11
N TRP A 165 -11.43 10.84 -5.81
CA TRP A 165 -11.04 9.91 -4.76
C TRP A 165 -12.21 9.10 -4.20
N VAL A 166 -13.43 9.63 -4.30
CA VAL A 166 -14.62 9.01 -3.72
C VAL A 166 -15.04 7.74 -4.47
N MET A 167 -14.74 7.66 -5.76
CA MET A 167 -15.18 6.55 -6.60
C MET A 167 -14.41 5.23 -6.41
N ASN A 168 -13.18 5.27 -5.89
CA ASN A 168 -12.32 4.08 -5.81
C ASN A 168 -12.34 3.37 -4.45
N ASN A 169 -13.08 3.89 -3.45
CA ASN A 169 -12.96 3.45 -2.05
C ASN A 169 -14.05 2.50 -1.56
N ARG A 170 -14.83 1.87 -2.44
CA ARG A 170 -15.88 0.91 -2.03
C ARG A 170 -15.38 -0.44 -1.50
N LEU A 171 -14.07 -0.65 -1.35
CA LEU A 171 -13.50 -1.97 -1.12
C LEU A 171 -12.53 -2.09 0.06
N MET A 172 -12.62 -1.20 1.08
CA MET A 172 -11.88 -1.41 2.33
C MET A 172 -12.82 -1.96 3.41
N PRO A 173 -12.50 -3.11 4.02
CA PRO A 173 -13.27 -3.63 5.15
C PRO A 173 -13.15 -2.69 6.35
N SER A 174 -14.28 -2.46 7.03
CA SER A 174 -14.36 -1.69 8.26
C SER A 174 -13.45 -2.29 9.35
N ARG A 175 -12.52 -1.50 9.85
CA ARG A 175 -11.63 -1.90 10.94
C ARG A 175 -12.39 -1.89 12.27
N SER A 176 -12.55 -3.05 12.87
CA SER A 176 -12.90 -3.19 14.28
C SER A 176 -11.72 -2.72 15.15
N ARG A 177 -12.05 -1.96 16.17
CA ARG A 177 -11.25 -1.39 17.26
C ARG A 177 -9.92 -2.11 17.55
N ILE A 178 -8.83 -1.37 17.50
CA ILE A 178 -7.56 -1.81 18.06
C ILE A 178 -7.18 -0.84 19.17
N SER A 179 -7.08 -1.42 20.36
CA SER A 179 -6.54 -0.81 21.57
C SER A 179 -5.11 -0.31 21.33
N ALA A 180 -4.85 0.94 21.73
CA ALA A 180 -3.54 1.55 21.67
C ALA A 180 -2.58 0.81 22.60
N SER A 181 -1.73 -0.04 22.05
CA SER A 181 -0.53 -0.53 22.71
C SER A 181 0.67 0.20 22.14
N LYS A 182 1.31 1.02 22.96
CA LYS A 182 2.58 1.70 22.65
C LYS A 182 3.66 0.66 22.37
N ALA A 183 3.89 0.31 21.13
CA ALA A 183 5.08 -0.41 20.72
C ALA A 183 6.19 0.61 20.42
N ARG A 184 7.19 0.67 21.29
CA ARG A 184 8.46 1.37 21.03
C ARG A 184 9.12 0.71 19.83
N ILE A 185 9.29 1.46 18.75
CA ILE A 185 10.06 1.03 17.59
C ILE A 185 11.52 1.07 18.02
N CYS A 186 12.16 -0.11 18.11
CA CYS A 186 13.60 -0.22 18.26
C CYS A 186 14.27 0.30 16.99
N ALA A 187 15.03 1.38 17.10
CA ALA A 187 15.91 1.84 16.05
C ALA A 187 17.03 0.78 15.88
N CYS A 188 16.99 0.03 14.79
CA CYS A 188 18.15 -0.75 14.36
C CYS A 188 19.18 0.21 13.77
N THR A 189 20.12 0.64 14.62
CA THR A 189 21.38 1.22 14.21
C THR A 189 22.20 0.14 13.50
N VAL A 190 22.34 0.27 12.19
CA VAL A 190 23.32 -0.50 11.43
C VAL A 190 24.70 0.06 11.75
N THR A 191 25.41 -0.58 12.67
CA THR A 191 26.83 -0.36 12.85
C THR A 191 27.60 -1.04 11.71
N SER A 192 28.12 -0.24 10.82
CA SER A 192 29.14 -0.67 9.84
C SER A 192 30.39 -1.11 10.60
N SER A 193 30.67 -2.41 10.61
CA SER A 193 31.98 -2.92 11.00
C SER A 193 32.86 -3.05 9.76
N ALA A 194 33.80 -2.12 9.64
CA ALA A 194 34.98 -2.32 8.81
C ALA A 194 35.84 -3.43 9.42
N VAL A 195 36.24 -4.41 8.61
CA VAL A 195 37.32 -5.34 8.93
C VAL A 195 38.41 -5.22 7.85
N VAL A 196 39.59 -5.03 8.35
CA VAL A 196 40.90 -5.03 7.72
C VAL A 196 41.14 -6.26 6.83
#